data_a8b6a5a3d611a1ba06ba7ad5b45c2862
#
_entry.id   a8b6a5a3d611a1ba06ba7ad5b45c2862
#
_cell.length_a   1.000
_cell.length_b   1.000
_cell.length_c   1.000
_cell.angle_alpha   90.00
_cell.angle_beta   90.00
_cell.angle_gamma   90.00
#
_symmetry.space_group_name_H-M   'P 1'
#
loop_
_entity.id
_entity.type
_entity.pdbx_description
1 polymer ?
#
loop_
_entity_poly.entity_id
_entity_poly.type
_entity_poly.pdbx_seq_one_letter_code
_entity_poly.pdbx_strand_id
1 'polypeptide(L)'
;AFFRRQRQMCIRDRLYSQFGVGLARMARTIRERMNVRDNEVFTPIDLINAKTLSSVINSFFGTNQLSQFMDQTNPLAEVTHKRRLSALGPGGLSRERAGFEVRDVHYTHYGRLCTIETPEGPNIGLISSLCVYAKVNRLGFIETPYREVKKGKVDLKSKPIYLSAEEEDNKYIAQANACLLYTSDAADE
;
A
#
# COMPACT_ATOMS: atom_id res chain seq x y z
N ALA A 1 1.42 14.72 8.18
CA ALA A 1 2.58 14.63 7.27
C ALA A 1 2.98 13.18 6.95
N PHE A 2 2.77 12.24 7.86
CA PHE A 2 3.12 10.83 7.70
C PHE A 2 2.33 10.15 6.58
N PHE A 3 1.06 10.45 6.45
CA PHE A 3 0.17 9.86 5.44
C PHE A 3 0.42 10.33 3.99
N ARG A 4 1.06 11.47 3.79
CA ARG A 4 1.40 11.95 2.43
C ARG A 4 2.50 11.14 1.74
N ARG A 5 3.27 10.32 2.47
CA ARG A 5 4.34 9.46 1.90
C ARG A 5 3.92 8.04 1.56
N GLN A 6 2.67 7.65 1.80
CA GLN A 6 2.17 6.30 1.53
C GLN A 6 1.96 5.98 0.03
N ARG A 7 2.39 6.84 -0.88
CA ARG A 7 2.23 6.67 -2.33
C ARG A 7 2.87 5.41 -2.95
N GLN A 8 3.59 4.61 -2.18
CA GLN A 8 4.27 3.41 -2.69
C GLN A 8 3.84 2.13 -1.98
N MET A 9 2.58 2.04 -1.57
CA MET A 9 2.09 0.85 -0.86
C MET A 9 1.83 -0.34 -1.78
N CYS A 10 1.64 -0.13 -3.07
CA CYS A 10 1.33 -1.22 -3.99
C CYS A 10 2.59 -1.92 -4.49
N ILE A 11 2.64 -3.23 -4.40
CA ILE A 11 3.64 -4.10 -5.06
C ILE A 11 3.82 -3.68 -6.52
N ARG A 12 2.72 -3.35 -7.19
CA ARG A 12 2.68 -2.84 -8.56
C ARG A 12 3.61 -1.64 -8.77
N ASP A 13 3.54 -0.61 -7.93
CA ASP A 13 4.31 0.63 -8.13
C ASP A 13 5.81 0.38 -7.96
N ARG A 14 6.17 -0.48 -7.02
CA ARG A 14 7.57 -0.88 -6.81
C ARG A 14 8.11 -1.72 -7.95
N LEU A 15 7.33 -2.69 -8.43
CA LEU A 15 7.70 -3.50 -9.59
C LEU A 15 7.77 -2.67 -10.87
N TYR A 16 6.84 -1.74 -11.07
CA TYR A 16 6.87 -0.82 -12.21
C TYR A 16 8.14 0.03 -12.20
N SER A 17 8.53 0.56 -11.05
CA SER A 17 9.78 1.32 -10.90
C SER A 17 11.00 0.47 -11.24
N GLN A 18 11.09 -0.76 -10.74
CA GLN A 18 12.20 -1.68 -11.05
C GLN A 18 12.23 -2.10 -12.51
N PHE A 19 11.07 -2.34 -13.09
CA PHE A 19 10.94 -2.62 -14.51
C PHE A 19 11.46 -1.46 -15.37
N GLY A 20 11.11 -0.22 -15.01
CA GLY A 20 11.63 1.00 -15.64
C GLY A 20 13.15 1.08 -15.58
N VAL A 21 13.76 0.78 -14.43
CA VAL A 21 15.22 0.71 -14.28
C VAL A 21 15.83 -0.34 -15.20
N GLY A 22 15.21 -1.52 -15.29
CA GLY A 22 15.64 -2.61 -16.19
C GLY A 22 15.61 -2.20 -17.66
N LEU A 23 14.52 -1.54 -18.09
CA LEU A 23 14.40 -1.02 -19.44
C LEU A 23 15.43 0.09 -19.75
N ALA A 24 15.67 0.99 -18.82
CA ALA A 24 16.68 2.05 -18.99
C ALA A 24 18.09 1.48 -19.15
N ARG A 25 18.45 0.45 -18.38
CA ARG A 25 19.73 -0.27 -18.52
C ARG A 25 19.82 -0.96 -19.88
N MET A 26 18.76 -1.62 -20.30
CA MET A 26 18.70 -2.29 -21.61
C MET A 26 18.84 -1.29 -22.75
N ALA A 27 18.13 -0.15 -22.70
CA ALA A 27 18.23 0.91 -23.70
C ALA A 27 19.66 1.49 -23.80
N ARG A 28 20.34 1.66 -22.65
CA ARG A 28 21.73 2.10 -22.63
C ARG A 28 22.64 1.09 -23.34
N THR A 29 22.53 -0.18 -23.01
CA THR A 29 23.33 -1.25 -23.62
C THR A 29 23.09 -1.33 -25.13
N ILE A 30 21.87 -1.14 -25.60
CA ILE A 30 21.53 -1.11 -27.03
C ILE A 30 22.26 0.05 -27.72
N ARG A 31 22.21 1.25 -27.15
CA ARG A 31 22.92 2.42 -27.71
C ARG A 31 24.44 2.19 -27.77
N GLU A 32 25.02 1.65 -26.72
CA GLU A 32 26.45 1.32 -26.68
C GLU A 32 26.83 0.31 -27.78
N ARG A 33 26.02 -0.72 -27.96
CA ARG A 33 26.25 -1.71 -29.03
C ARG A 33 26.08 -1.14 -30.43
N MET A 34 25.11 -0.27 -30.65
CA MET A 34 24.89 0.40 -31.93
C MET A 34 26.08 1.30 -32.29
N ASN A 35 26.65 2.02 -31.32
CA ASN A 35 27.78 2.91 -31.56
C ASN A 35 29.09 2.18 -31.87
N VAL A 36 29.24 0.96 -31.39
CA VAL A 36 30.46 0.15 -31.61
C VAL A 36 30.45 -0.61 -32.95
N ARG A 37 29.28 -0.83 -33.53
CA ARG A 37 29.09 -1.66 -34.72
C ARG A 37 28.64 -0.82 -35.93
N ASP A 38 29.42 0.16 -36.30
CA ASP A 38 29.05 1.13 -37.37
C ASP A 38 28.83 0.55 -38.77
N ASN A 39 29.28 -0.70 -39.07
CA ASN A 39 29.28 -1.28 -40.44
C ASN A 39 28.65 -2.68 -40.56
N GLU A 40 28.01 -3.22 -39.55
CA GLU A 40 27.39 -4.53 -39.61
C GLU A 40 25.87 -4.47 -39.75
N VAL A 41 25.29 -5.30 -40.60
CA VAL A 41 23.83 -5.51 -40.62
C VAL A 41 23.47 -6.38 -39.44
N PHE A 42 22.77 -5.77 -38.46
CA PHE A 42 22.33 -6.48 -37.26
C PHE A 42 20.81 -6.51 -37.17
N THR A 43 20.27 -7.53 -36.53
CA THR A 43 18.86 -7.68 -36.26
C THR A 43 18.54 -7.12 -34.86
N PRO A 44 17.31 -6.71 -34.58
CA PRO A 44 16.90 -6.27 -33.22
C PRO A 44 17.18 -7.34 -32.15
N ILE A 45 17.15 -8.60 -32.49
CA ILE A 45 17.43 -9.73 -31.59
C ILE A 45 18.87 -9.70 -31.07
N ASP A 46 19.82 -9.32 -31.91
CA ASP A 46 21.25 -9.26 -31.57
C ASP A 46 21.56 -8.12 -30.59
N LEU A 47 20.72 -7.07 -30.58
CA LEU A 47 20.86 -5.91 -29.73
C LEU A 47 20.21 -6.10 -28.36
N ILE A 48 19.07 -6.80 -28.32
CA ILE A 48 18.24 -6.93 -27.12
C ILE A 48 18.77 -8.08 -26.25
N ASN A 49 19.06 -7.76 -24.98
CA ASN A 49 19.44 -8.76 -23.98
C ASN A 49 18.39 -8.83 -22.86
N ALA A 50 17.50 -9.81 -22.95
CA ALA A 50 16.45 -10.04 -21.96
C ALA A 50 16.98 -10.35 -20.54
N LYS A 51 18.22 -10.89 -20.44
CA LYS A 51 18.85 -11.18 -19.14
C LYS A 51 19.01 -9.92 -18.29
N THR A 52 19.20 -8.75 -18.89
CA THR A 52 19.31 -7.48 -18.17
C THR A 52 18.05 -7.18 -17.39
N LEU A 53 16.88 -7.37 -17.99
CA LEU A 53 15.59 -7.16 -17.33
C LEU A 53 15.33 -8.24 -16.28
N SER A 54 15.51 -9.51 -16.62
CA SER A 54 15.33 -10.63 -15.70
C SER A 54 16.21 -10.50 -14.45
N SER A 55 17.47 -10.06 -14.63
CA SER A 55 18.40 -9.83 -13.52
C SER A 55 17.89 -8.77 -12.53
N VAL A 56 17.34 -7.66 -13.02
CA VAL A 56 16.80 -6.59 -12.16
C VAL A 56 15.58 -7.10 -11.38
N ILE A 57 14.68 -7.82 -12.03
CA ILE A 57 13.49 -8.38 -11.38
C ILE A 57 13.88 -9.44 -10.33
N ASN A 58 14.78 -10.36 -10.67
CA ASN A 58 15.25 -11.37 -9.74
C ASN A 58 15.99 -10.77 -8.55
N SER A 59 16.81 -9.73 -8.78
CA SER A 59 17.46 -9.00 -7.71
C SER A 59 16.43 -8.31 -6.78
N PHE A 60 15.37 -7.72 -7.32
CA PHE A 60 14.32 -7.13 -6.51
C PHE A 60 13.68 -8.17 -5.58
N PHE A 61 13.26 -9.30 -6.10
CA PHE A 61 12.65 -10.35 -5.26
C PHE A 61 13.63 -11.00 -4.28
N GLY A 62 14.91 -11.04 -4.59
CA GLY A 62 15.93 -11.64 -3.71
C GLY A 62 16.49 -10.71 -2.63
N THR A 63 16.50 -9.41 -2.85
CA THR A 63 17.18 -8.45 -1.95
C THR A 63 16.28 -7.40 -1.31
N ASN A 64 15.05 -7.22 -1.81
CA ASN A 64 14.16 -6.21 -1.25
C ASN A 64 13.62 -6.64 0.11
N GLN A 65 13.71 -5.78 1.11
CA GLN A 65 13.23 -6.04 2.48
C GLN A 65 11.73 -6.36 2.55
N LEU A 66 10.94 -5.85 1.63
CA LEU A 66 9.49 -6.08 1.56
C LEU A 66 9.10 -7.35 0.78
N SER A 67 10.06 -7.95 0.07
CA SER A 67 9.89 -9.26 -0.55
C SER A 67 10.23 -10.32 0.49
N GLN A 68 9.20 -10.94 1.04
CA GLN A 68 9.32 -11.91 2.13
C GLN A 68 8.82 -13.27 1.68
N PHE A 69 9.32 -14.33 2.33
CA PHE A 69 8.77 -15.66 2.17
C PHE A 69 7.32 -15.67 2.66
N MET A 70 6.40 -16.15 1.82
CA MET A 70 4.98 -16.10 2.14
C MET A 70 4.61 -17.13 3.19
N ASP A 71 3.85 -16.71 4.19
CA ASP A 71 3.24 -17.61 5.16
C ASP A 71 2.07 -18.36 4.48
N GLN A 72 2.18 -19.68 4.40
CA GLN A 72 1.24 -20.58 3.72
C GLN A 72 0.76 -21.71 4.63
N THR A 73 0.77 -21.55 5.94
CA THR A 73 0.27 -22.55 6.89
C THR A 73 -1.19 -22.91 6.63
N ASN A 74 -2.00 -21.89 6.28
CA ASN A 74 -3.38 -22.04 5.84
C ASN A 74 -3.76 -20.88 4.89
N PRO A 75 -4.88 -20.97 4.17
CA PRO A 75 -5.31 -19.91 3.25
C PRO A 75 -5.50 -18.54 3.92
N LEU A 76 -5.95 -18.51 5.17
CA LEU A 76 -6.13 -17.25 5.91
C LEU A 76 -4.79 -16.57 6.21
N ALA A 77 -3.77 -17.34 6.62
CA ALA A 77 -2.42 -16.83 6.87
C ALA A 77 -1.83 -16.19 5.60
N GLU A 78 -2.05 -16.80 4.44
CA GLU A 78 -1.63 -16.27 3.16
C GLU A 78 -2.30 -14.93 2.83
N VAL A 79 -3.61 -14.82 3.00
CA VAL A 79 -4.36 -13.58 2.76
C VAL A 79 -3.91 -12.49 3.73
N THR A 80 -3.74 -12.81 5.01
CA THR A 80 -3.27 -11.88 6.03
C THR A 80 -1.88 -11.35 5.71
N HIS A 81 -0.98 -12.21 5.28
CA HIS A 81 0.38 -11.81 4.90
C HIS A 81 0.37 -10.86 3.68
N LYS A 82 -0.46 -11.11 2.68
CA LYS A 82 -0.62 -10.25 1.51
C LYS A 82 -1.22 -8.86 1.83
N ARG A 83 -1.98 -8.76 2.92
CA ARG A 83 -2.61 -7.51 3.39
C ARG A 83 -1.80 -6.78 4.45
N ARG A 84 -0.59 -7.23 4.73
CA ARG A 84 0.30 -6.61 5.73
C ARG A 84 0.92 -5.34 5.19
N LEU A 85 1.01 -4.33 6.07
CA LEU A 85 1.62 -3.04 5.81
C LEU A 85 2.86 -2.89 6.66
N SER A 86 3.91 -2.32 6.10
CA SER A 86 5.16 -2.03 6.80
C SER A 86 5.55 -0.57 6.65
N ALA A 87 5.88 0.08 7.75
CA ALA A 87 6.48 1.41 7.73
C ALA A 87 7.98 1.38 7.44
N LEU A 88 8.58 0.18 7.44
CA LEU A 88 9.99 -0.06 7.18
C LEU A 88 10.28 -0.21 5.68
N GLY A 89 11.54 -0.13 5.30
CA GLY A 89 12.01 -0.40 3.95
C GLY A 89 12.41 0.85 3.18
N PRO A 90 12.72 0.72 1.89
CA PRO A 90 13.20 1.83 1.06
C PRO A 90 12.17 2.96 0.99
N GLY A 91 12.58 4.17 1.40
CA GLY A 91 11.70 5.34 1.49
C GLY A 91 10.81 5.39 2.73
N GLY A 92 10.90 4.40 3.63
CA GLY A 92 10.22 4.35 4.92
C GLY A 92 11.11 4.78 6.08
N LEU A 93 10.72 4.34 7.28
CA LEU A 93 11.43 4.61 8.53
C LEU A 93 12.48 3.52 8.81
N SER A 94 13.51 3.87 9.58
CA SER A 94 14.35 2.89 10.25
C SER A 94 13.81 2.62 11.65
N ARG A 95 14.05 1.42 12.18
CA ARG A 95 13.59 1.03 13.53
C ARG A 95 14.09 1.98 14.62
N GLU A 96 15.31 2.46 14.48
CA GLU A 96 16.00 3.33 15.44
C GLU A 96 15.43 4.75 15.44
N ARG A 97 14.94 5.22 14.29
CA ARG A 97 14.36 6.56 14.13
C ARG A 97 12.86 6.62 14.38
N ALA A 98 12.21 5.48 14.58
CA ALA A 98 10.79 5.40 14.84
C ALA A 98 10.52 5.64 16.32
N GLY A 99 10.12 6.85 16.68
CA GLY A 99 9.65 7.23 18.02
C GLY A 99 8.26 6.65 18.33
N PHE A 100 7.77 6.94 19.53
CA PHE A 100 6.44 6.50 19.98
C PHE A 100 5.31 7.04 19.12
N GLU A 101 5.38 8.31 18.69
CA GLU A 101 4.35 8.96 17.86
C GLU A 101 4.02 8.20 16.56
N VAL A 102 5.02 7.54 15.98
CA VAL A 102 4.84 6.78 14.73
C VAL A 102 4.24 5.40 14.98
N ARG A 103 4.39 4.90 16.20
CA ARG A 103 3.93 3.56 16.63
C ARG A 103 2.53 3.58 17.21
N ASP A 104 2.05 4.77 17.60
CA ASP A 104 0.75 4.97 18.20
C ASP A 104 -0.39 4.84 17.19
N VAL A 105 -1.58 4.59 17.73
CA VAL A 105 -2.82 4.58 16.96
C VAL A 105 -3.32 6.01 16.79
N HIS A 106 -3.66 6.37 15.57
CA HIS A 106 -4.26 7.65 15.24
C HIS A 106 -5.73 7.48 14.87
N TYR A 107 -6.57 8.48 15.08
CA TYR A 107 -8.00 8.42 14.75
C TYR A 107 -8.26 8.04 13.28
N THR A 108 -7.42 8.49 12.36
CA THR A 108 -7.51 8.14 10.93
C THR A 108 -7.27 6.67 10.63
N HIS A 109 -6.81 5.88 11.60
CA HIS A 109 -6.70 4.42 11.46
C HIS A 109 -8.05 3.70 11.50
N TYR A 110 -9.10 4.36 12.00
CA TYR A 110 -10.42 3.75 12.12
C TYR A 110 -10.91 3.18 10.79
N GLY A 111 -11.28 1.90 10.81
CA GLY A 111 -11.72 1.17 9.63
C GLY A 111 -10.66 0.91 8.55
N ARG A 112 -9.44 1.44 8.67
CA ARG A 112 -8.35 1.35 7.69
C ARG A 112 -7.25 0.42 8.13
N LEU A 113 -6.67 0.67 9.29
CA LEU A 113 -5.61 -0.13 9.88
C LEU A 113 -6.10 -0.83 11.15
N CYS A 114 -5.78 -2.12 11.28
CA CYS A 114 -6.06 -2.84 12.51
C CYS A 114 -5.19 -2.27 13.64
N THR A 115 -5.82 -1.91 14.74
CA THR A 115 -5.14 -1.33 15.90
C THR A 115 -4.51 -2.36 16.82
N ILE A 116 -4.84 -3.64 16.64
CA ILE A 116 -4.48 -4.75 17.53
C ILE A 116 -3.43 -5.65 16.90
N GLU A 117 -3.57 -5.94 15.59
CA GLU A 117 -2.65 -6.83 14.88
C GLU A 117 -1.33 -6.12 14.58
N THR A 118 -0.38 -6.26 15.46
CA THR A 118 0.99 -5.75 15.34
C THR A 118 1.96 -6.73 16.02
N PRO A 119 3.21 -6.87 15.53
CA PRO A 119 4.20 -7.69 16.22
C PRO A 119 4.55 -7.12 17.60
N GLU A 120 4.99 -7.98 18.51
CA GLU A 120 5.64 -7.58 19.74
C GLU A 120 7.12 -7.25 19.52
N GLY A 121 7.69 -6.39 20.35
CA GLY A 121 9.11 -6.04 20.33
C GLY A 121 9.44 -4.83 19.44
N PRO A 122 10.62 -4.79 18.81
CA PRO A 122 11.15 -3.59 18.14
C PRO A 122 10.32 -3.12 16.94
N ASN A 123 9.47 -3.98 16.39
CA ASN A 123 8.62 -3.67 15.23
C ASN A 123 7.19 -3.27 15.60
N ILE A 124 6.87 -3.13 16.89
CA ILE A 124 5.54 -2.76 17.35
C ILE A 124 5.08 -1.45 16.69
N GLY A 125 3.86 -1.41 16.18
CA GLY A 125 3.29 -0.25 15.50
C GLY A 125 3.87 0.07 14.13
N LEU A 126 4.99 -0.52 13.72
CA LEU A 126 5.62 -0.32 12.41
C LEU A 126 5.14 -1.32 11.36
N ILE A 127 4.64 -2.45 11.80
CA ILE A 127 4.02 -3.46 10.95
C ILE A 127 2.59 -3.61 11.43
N SER A 128 1.65 -3.43 10.52
CA SER A 128 0.22 -3.49 10.77
C SER A 128 -0.49 -4.20 9.63
N SER A 129 -1.77 -4.45 9.78
CA SER A 129 -2.60 -5.09 8.76
C SER A 129 -3.74 -4.17 8.35
N LEU A 130 -4.19 -4.30 7.10
CA LEU A 130 -5.40 -3.63 6.63
C LEU A 130 -6.63 -4.22 7.31
N CYS A 131 -7.57 -3.37 7.70
CA CYS A 131 -8.91 -3.80 8.10
C CYS A 131 -9.61 -4.57 6.96
N VAL A 132 -10.56 -5.45 7.32
CA VAL A 132 -11.18 -6.40 6.40
C VAL A 132 -11.75 -5.73 5.15
N TYR A 133 -12.47 -4.65 5.32
CA TYR A 133 -13.13 -3.92 4.22
C TYR A 133 -12.30 -2.76 3.66
N ALA A 134 -11.15 -2.47 4.24
CA ALA A 134 -10.28 -1.40 3.74
C ALA A 134 -9.70 -1.74 2.37
N LYS A 135 -9.62 -0.73 1.53
CA LYS A 135 -9.05 -0.80 0.17
C LYS A 135 -8.05 0.32 -0.04
N VAL A 136 -7.13 0.11 -0.96
CA VAL A 136 -6.19 1.15 -1.40
C VAL A 136 -6.71 1.71 -2.72
N ASN A 137 -6.89 3.03 -2.80
CA ASN A 137 -7.33 3.70 -4.02
C ASN A 137 -6.19 3.82 -5.05
N ARG A 138 -6.50 4.37 -6.23
CA ARG A 138 -5.52 4.54 -7.32
C ARG A 138 -4.37 5.49 -6.97
N LEU A 139 -4.58 6.39 -6.02
CA LEU A 139 -3.59 7.35 -5.54
C LEU A 139 -2.72 6.78 -4.41
N GLY A 140 -3.04 5.59 -3.89
CA GLY A 140 -2.33 4.93 -2.80
C GLY A 140 -2.85 5.27 -1.41
N PHE A 141 -4.01 5.93 -1.27
CA PHE A 141 -4.65 6.18 0.01
C PHE A 141 -5.53 5.00 0.42
N ILE A 142 -5.61 4.76 1.72
CA ILE A 142 -6.49 3.72 2.27
C ILE A 142 -7.88 4.32 2.48
N GLU A 143 -8.87 3.64 1.93
CA GLU A 143 -10.28 4.00 2.03
C GLU A 143 -11.03 2.93 2.81
N THR A 144 -12.07 3.35 3.52
CA THR A 144 -12.98 2.46 4.25
C THR A 144 -14.42 2.71 3.82
N PRO A 145 -15.28 1.66 3.78
CA PRO A 145 -16.66 1.82 3.37
C PRO A 145 -17.54 2.32 4.52
N TYR A 146 -18.35 3.32 4.22
CA TYR A 146 -19.39 3.85 5.10
C TYR A 146 -20.77 3.76 4.45
N ARG A 147 -21.81 3.74 5.26
CA ARG A 147 -23.19 3.82 4.82
C ARG A 147 -23.80 5.13 5.30
N GLU A 148 -24.59 5.75 4.45
CA GLU A 148 -25.34 6.95 4.83
C GLU A 148 -26.42 6.63 5.84
N VAL A 149 -26.57 7.54 6.82
CA VAL A 149 -27.67 7.55 7.78
C VAL A 149 -28.63 8.65 7.37
N LYS A 150 -29.91 8.32 7.20
CA LYS A 150 -30.97 9.29 6.88
C LYS A 150 -32.08 9.15 7.92
N LYS A 151 -32.40 10.24 8.61
CA LYS A 151 -33.46 10.27 9.64
C LYS A 151 -33.30 9.14 10.68
N GLY A 152 -32.09 8.98 11.23
CA GLY A 152 -31.77 7.98 12.24
C GLY A 152 -31.74 6.53 11.75
N LYS A 153 -31.86 6.27 10.45
CA LYS A 153 -31.82 4.91 9.87
C LYS A 153 -30.71 4.75 8.85
N VAL A 154 -30.00 3.64 8.94
CA VAL A 154 -28.96 3.28 7.96
C VAL A 154 -29.61 2.88 6.64
N ASP A 155 -29.18 3.46 5.55
CA ASP A 155 -29.61 3.05 4.21
C ASP A 155 -28.89 1.75 3.79
N LEU A 156 -29.55 0.62 3.97
CA LEU A 156 -29.02 -0.71 3.60
C LEU A 156 -29.14 -1.00 2.10
N LYS A 157 -29.96 -0.24 1.36
CA LYS A 157 -30.19 -0.46 -0.08
C LYS A 157 -29.12 0.23 -0.94
N SER A 158 -28.54 1.32 -0.44
CA SER A 158 -27.47 2.02 -1.14
C SER A 158 -26.14 1.23 -1.09
N LYS A 159 -25.31 1.42 -2.11
CA LYS A 159 -23.94 0.90 -2.09
C LYS A 159 -23.11 1.67 -1.04
N PRO A 160 -22.21 0.98 -0.32
CA PRO A 160 -21.30 1.67 0.59
C PRO A 160 -20.42 2.66 -0.15
N ILE A 161 -20.22 3.83 0.44
CA ILE A 161 -19.35 4.88 -0.06
C ILE A 161 -17.98 4.67 0.58
N TYR A 162 -16.93 4.63 -0.24
CA TYR A 162 -15.57 4.55 0.26
C TYR A 162 -15.03 5.95 0.48
N LEU A 163 -14.55 6.22 1.69
CA LEU A 163 -14.00 7.51 2.08
C LEU A 163 -12.54 7.36 2.50
N SER A 164 -11.71 8.30 2.04
CA SER A 164 -10.36 8.52 2.55
C SER A 164 -10.41 9.24 3.91
N ALA A 165 -9.28 9.32 4.61
CA ALA A 165 -9.22 10.03 5.89
C ALA A 165 -9.50 11.53 5.75
N GLU A 166 -9.08 12.15 4.65
CA GLU A 166 -9.32 13.57 4.35
C GLU A 166 -10.80 13.88 4.09
N GLU A 167 -11.48 12.98 3.37
CA GLU A 167 -12.91 13.12 3.09
C GLU A 167 -13.78 12.87 4.33
N GLU A 168 -13.27 12.05 5.26
CA GLU A 168 -13.91 11.71 6.52
C GLU A 168 -13.88 12.87 7.53
N ASP A 169 -12.79 13.66 7.55
CA ASP A 169 -12.60 14.76 8.50
C ASP A 169 -13.75 15.79 8.45
N ASN A 170 -14.45 15.87 7.34
CA ASN A 170 -15.59 16.78 7.16
C ASN A 170 -16.96 16.12 7.41
N LYS A 171 -16.99 14.91 8.03
CA LYS A 171 -18.21 14.13 8.21
C LYS A 171 -18.30 13.60 9.64
N TYR A 172 -19.52 13.50 10.13
CA TYR A 172 -19.80 12.83 11.40
C TYR A 172 -19.89 11.31 11.16
N ILE A 173 -19.08 10.57 11.87
CA ILE A 173 -19.01 9.11 11.75
C ILE A 173 -19.55 8.48 13.03
N ALA A 174 -20.63 7.73 12.91
CA ALA A 174 -21.17 6.93 13.99
C ALA A 174 -20.53 5.54 14.00
N GLN A 175 -20.25 5.03 15.19
CA GLN A 175 -19.81 3.64 15.37
C GLN A 175 -20.95 2.67 15.04
N ALA A 176 -20.62 1.43 14.65
CA ALA A 176 -21.61 0.42 14.26
C ALA A 176 -22.61 0.06 15.37
N ASN A 177 -22.21 0.24 16.63
CA ASN A 177 -23.03 -0.02 17.83
C ASN A 177 -23.68 1.23 18.42
N ALA A 178 -23.53 2.41 17.78
CA ALA A 178 -24.13 3.64 18.25
C ALA A 178 -25.64 3.65 18.07
N CYS A 179 -26.37 4.27 19.01
CA CYS A 179 -27.78 4.53 18.88
C CYS A 179 -28.01 5.73 17.95
N LEU A 180 -28.36 5.46 16.71
CA LEU A 180 -28.48 6.48 15.66
C LEU A 180 -29.62 7.48 15.88
N LEU A 181 -30.63 7.13 16.67
CA LEU A 181 -31.72 8.04 17.05
C LEU A 181 -31.21 9.16 17.96
N TYR A 182 -30.22 8.87 18.80
CA TYR A 182 -29.65 9.84 19.73
C TYR A 182 -28.67 10.79 19.04
N THR A 183 -27.94 10.30 18.03
CA THR A 183 -26.95 11.10 17.31
C THR A 183 -27.58 12.04 16.27
N SER A 184 -28.78 11.74 15.75
CA SER A 184 -29.48 12.63 14.83
C SER A 184 -30.05 13.86 15.52
N ASP A 185 -30.44 13.74 16.80
CA ASP A 185 -30.97 14.86 17.57
C ASP A 185 -29.86 15.80 18.08
N ALA A 186 -28.65 15.29 18.23
CA ALA A 186 -27.49 16.09 18.67
C ALA A 186 -26.80 16.86 17.51
N ALA A 187 -27.16 16.57 16.27
CA ALA A 187 -26.59 17.25 15.10
C ALA A 187 -27.44 18.46 14.63
N ASP A 188 -28.61 18.67 15.23
CA ASP A 188 -29.52 19.80 14.94
C ASP A 188 -29.42 20.94 15.94
N GLU A 189 -28.49 20.87 16.93
CA GLU A 189 -28.08 21.98 17.81
C GLU A 189 -26.70 22.54 17.37
#